data_db00d116a4cc8dec253f4acbec4cd770
#
_entry.id   db00d116a4cc8dec253f4acbec4cd770
#
_cell.length_a   1.000
_cell.length_b   1.000
_cell.length_c   1.000
_cell.angle_alpha   90.00
_cell.angle_beta   90.00
_cell.angle_gamma   90.00
#
_symmetry.space_group_name_H-M   'P 1'
#
loop_
_entity.id
_entity.type
_entity.pdbx_description
1 polymer ?
#
loop_
_entity_poly.entity_id
_entity_poly.type
_entity_poly.pdbx_seq_one_letter_code
_entity_poly.pdbx_strand_id
1 'polypeptide(L)'
;MKYLSFSLIIALGLGSAAFASAEKMLPLNETGCIDQPLQVKRGQVYGFNSSADAGLVLSFAPVSPGVVVKDPKGKRIALEVGADGDAPENRFSFAEIDQKGRYTIRFPRAGKIESLCVNAAS
;
A
#
# COMPACT_ATOMS: atom_id res chain seq x y z
N MET A 1 44.35 -2.80 -13.86
CA MET A 1 43.78 -2.92 -14.04
C MET A 1 42.94 -3.08 -13.77
N LYS A 2 42.80 -3.11 -13.63
CA LYS A 2 41.98 -3.18 -13.51
C LYS A 2 40.90 -2.94 -13.36
N TYR A 3 40.71 -2.88 -13.24
CA TYR A 3 39.65 -2.70 -13.18
C TYR A 3 38.62 -2.88 -13.05
N LEU A 4 38.78 -3.00 -12.88
CA LEU A 4 37.85 -3.27 -12.88
C LEU A 4 36.95 -3.48 -12.65
N SER A 5 37.19 -3.60 -12.52
CA SER A 5 36.31 -3.87 -12.45
C SER A 5 35.39 -3.80 -12.25
N PHE A 6 35.28 -3.71 -12.13
CA PHE A 6 34.26 -3.70 -12.12
C PHE A 6 33.33 -3.74 -11.94
N SER A 7 33.58 -3.73 -11.92
CA SER A 7 32.69 -3.83 -11.94
C SER A 7 31.79 -3.96 -11.71
N LEU A 8 31.86 -4.04 -11.57
CA LEU A 8 30.98 -4.26 -11.52
C LEU A 8 30.05 -4.36 -11.20
N ILE A 9 30.16 -4.33 -10.99
CA ILE A 9 29.34 -4.53 -10.88
C ILE A 9 28.38 -4.53 -10.72
N ILE A 10 28.47 -4.43 -10.61
CA ILE A 10 27.58 -4.54 -10.66
C ILE A 10 26.67 -4.63 -10.57
N ALA A 11 26.90 -4.75 -10.48
CA ALA A 11 26.02 -4.94 -10.60
C ALA A 11 25.28 -5.07 -10.39
N LEU A 12 25.46 -5.13 -10.28
CA LEU A 12 24.69 -5.44 -10.28
C LEU A 12 23.88 -5.60 -10.05
N GLY A 13 23.94 -5.68 -9.88
CA GLY A 13 23.14 -5.95 -9.83
C GLY A 13 22.38 -5.92 -9.56
N LEU A 14 22.39 -5.82 -9.48
CA LEU A 14 21.62 -5.96 -9.38
C LEU A 14 20.71 -6.00 -9.47
N GLY A 15 20.57 -6.10 -9.59
CA GLY A 15 19.76 -6.23 -9.86
C GLY A 15 18.87 -6.57 -9.60
N SER A 16 18.82 -6.69 -9.57
CA SER A 16 18.01 -7.24 -9.36
C SER A 16 16.96 -7.13 -9.02
N ALA A 17 16.80 -7.37 -9.02
CA ALA A 17 15.80 -7.47 -8.70
C ALA A 17 15.06 -6.67 -8.16
N ALA A 18 15.46 -6.29 -7.76
CA ALA A 18 14.76 -5.66 -7.12
C ALA A 18 13.68 -5.00 -7.60
N PHE A 19 13.83 -4.83 -8.42
CA PHE A 19 12.98 -4.41 -9.06
C PHE A 19 11.67 -4.46 -8.71
N ALA A 20 11.39 -5.39 -8.53
CA ALA A 20 10.05 -5.65 -8.47
C ALA A 20 9.33 -5.00 -7.39
N SER A 21 9.95 -4.72 -6.39
CA SER A 21 9.28 -4.23 -5.23
C SER A 21 9.53 -2.77 -4.98
N ALA A 22 9.82 -2.02 -6.02
CA ALA A 22 9.94 -0.59 -5.85
C ALA A 22 8.65 -0.03 -5.28
N GLU A 23 8.77 0.66 -4.18
CA GLU A 23 7.63 1.25 -3.50
C GLU A 23 7.15 2.49 -4.25
N LYS A 24 5.85 2.60 -4.40
CA LYS A 24 5.23 3.77 -5.03
C LYS A 24 4.39 4.50 -4.00
N MET A 25 4.23 5.80 -4.19
CA MET A 25 3.32 6.56 -3.34
C MET A 25 1.89 6.35 -3.83
N LEU A 26 0.96 6.18 -2.88
CA LEU A 26 -0.45 6.17 -3.22
C LEU A 26 -0.86 7.54 -3.77
N PRO A 27 -1.55 7.57 -4.92
CA PRO A 27 -1.97 8.84 -5.51
C PRO A 27 -3.24 9.37 -4.85
N LEU A 28 -3.12 9.82 -3.61
CA LEU A 28 -4.24 10.33 -2.84
C LEU A 28 -4.47 11.81 -3.17
N ASN A 29 -5.75 12.16 -3.32
CA ASN A 29 -6.13 13.54 -3.54
C ASN A 29 -6.26 14.29 -2.22
N GLU A 30 -6.77 15.51 -2.25
CA GLU A 30 -6.88 16.33 -1.02
C GLU A 30 -7.90 15.78 -0.03
N THR A 31 -8.82 14.92 -0.45
CA THR A 31 -9.74 14.27 0.48
C THR A 31 -9.17 12.97 1.02
N GLY A 32 -7.97 12.61 0.61
CA GLY A 32 -7.31 11.38 1.05
C GLY A 32 -7.72 10.14 0.29
N CYS A 33 -8.30 10.29 -0.88
CA CYS A 33 -8.78 9.15 -1.68
C CYS A 33 -8.11 9.14 -3.05
N ILE A 34 -8.09 7.97 -3.68
CA ILE A 34 -7.65 7.88 -5.07
C ILE A 34 -8.75 8.42 -5.97
N ASP A 35 -8.35 9.11 -7.06
CA ASP A 35 -9.30 9.67 -8.01
C ASP A 35 -9.82 8.65 -8.99
N GLN A 36 -9.02 7.64 -9.28
CA GLN A 36 -9.34 6.62 -10.28
C GLN A 36 -8.99 5.26 -9.73
N PRO A 37 -9.64 4.20 -10.23
CA PRO A 37 -9.28 2.85 -9.83
C PRO A 37 -7.79 2.60 -10.01
N LEU A 38 -7.20 1.87 -9.08
CA LEU A 38 -5.77 1.62 -9.03
C LEU A 38 -5.49 0.23 -9.56
N GLN A 39 -4.69 0.14 -10.62
CA GLN A 39 -4.23 -1.15 -11.13
C GLN A 39 -2.99 -1.55 -10.36
N VAL A 40 -3.08 -2.61 -9.57
CA VAL A 40 -1.96 -3.06 -8.77
C VAL A 40 -1.33 -4.28 -9.42
N LYS A 41 -0.02 -4.35 -9.33
CA LYS A 41 0.74 -5.50 -9.81
C LYS A 41 1.00 -6.44 -8.66
N ARG A 42 1.24 -7.69 -9.00
CA ARG A 42 1.56 -8.70 -8.01
C ARG A 42 2.77 -8.28 -7.18
N GLY A 43 2.60 -8.25 -5.87
CA GLY A 43 3.68 -7.87 -4.96
C GLY A 43 3.96 -6.38 -4.88
N GLN A 44 3.09 -5.57 -5.46
CA GLN A 44 3.28 -4.12 -5.47
C GLN A 44 3.13 -3.56 -4.06
N VAL A 45 4.04 -2.66 -3.69
CA VAL A 45 4.02 -1.96 -2.42
C VAL A 45 3.74 -0.49 -2.67
N TYR A 46 2.80 0.05 -1.92
CA TYR A 46 2.53 1.49 -1.92
C TYR A 46 2.81 2.06 -0.55
N GLY A 47 3.26 3.30 -0.52
CA GLY A 47 3.44 4.04 0.71
C GLY A 47 2.50 5.20 0.80
N PHE A 48 2.16 5.59 2.01
CA PHE A 48 1.46 6.84 2.25
C PHE A 48 1.90 7.40 3.59
N ASN A 49 1.79 8.71 3.75
CA ASN A 49 2.20 9.35 4.98
C ASN A 49 0.98 9.78 5.77
N SER A 50 1.01 9.50 7.06
CA SER A 50 -0.01 9.98 7.98
C SER A 50 0.55 11.17 8.74
N SER A 51 -0.19 12.27 8.75
CA SER A 51 0.16 13.46 9.53
C SER A 51 -0.61 13.52 10.83
N ALA A 52 -1.50 12.56 11.07
CA ALA A 52 -2.37 12.55 12.23
C ALA A 52 -1.95 11.47 13.21
N ASP A 53 -2.14 11.73 14.49
CA ASP A 53 -1.84 10.77 15.55
C ASP A 53 -2.99 9.78 15.77
N ALA A 54 -4.18 10.11 15.33
CA ALA A 54 -5.35 9.26 15.52
C ALA A 54 -6.47 9.74 14.61
N GLY A 55 -7.47 8.88 14.45
CA GLY A 55 -8.69 9.27 13.78
C GLY A 55 -8.73 9.06 12.28
N LEU A 56 -7.68 8.50 11.71
CA LEU A 56 -7.71 8.16 10.29
C LEU A 56 -8.06 6.69 10.11
N VAL A 57 -8.68 6.39 8.98
CA VAL A 57 -9.00 5.02 8.58
C VAL A 57 -8.54 4.84 7.15
N LEU A 58 -7.78 3.76 6.94
CA LEU A 58 -7.48 3.28 5.60
C LEU A 58 -8.61 2.34 5.21
N SER A 59 -9.23 2.57 4.07
CA SER A 59 -10.25 1.66 3.55
C SER A 59 -10.06 1.47 2.07
N PHE A 60 -10.34 0.26 1.58
CA PHE A 60 -10.27 0.00 0.14
C PHE A 60 -11.23 -1.12 -0.25
N ALA A 61 -11.64 -1.10 -1.49
CA ALA A 61 -12.52 -2.10 -2.08
C ALA A 61 -12.09 -2.39 -3.52
N PRO A 62 -12.28 -3.59 -4.00
CA PRO A 62 -12.85 -4.73 -3.29
C PRO A 62 -11.87 -5.33 -2.30
N VAL A 63 -12.35 -6.24 -1.47
CA VAL A 63 -11.50 -6.99 -0.54
C VAL A 63 -10.47 -7.79 -1.35
N SER A 64 -9.21 -7.70 -0.93
CA SER A 64 -8.12 -8.43 -1.59
C SER A 64 -7.42 -9.27 -0.55
N PRO A 65 -7.46 -10.61 -0.69
CA PRO A 65 -6.84 -11.49 0.31
C PRO A 65 -5.33 -11.30 0.39
N GLY A 66 -4.81 -11.38 1.59
CA GLY A 66 -3.37 -11.36 1.79
C GLY A 66 -2.72 -9.99 1.77
N VAL A 67 -3.48 -8.92 1.68
CA VAL A 67 -2.93 -7.57 1.75
C VAL A 67 -2.32 -7.34 3.12
N VAL A 68 -1.13 -6.76 3.15
CA VAL A 68 -0.39 -6.49 4.38
C VAL A 68 -0.18 -4.99 4.51
N VAL A 69 -0.61 -4.43 5.62
CA VAL A 69 -0.38 -3.03 5.95
C VAL A 69 0.59 -2.98 7.12
N LYS A 70 1.61 -2.13 7.01
CA LYS A 70 2.59 -1.95 8.07
C LYS A 70 2.62 -0.51 8.52
N ASP A 71 2.79 -0.32 9.82
CA ASP A 71 2.88 1.00 10.41
C ASP A 71 4.29 1.60 10.21
N PRO A 72 4.53 2.83 10.68
CA PRO A 72 5.85 3.45 10.50
C PRO A 72 7.00 2.71 11.16
N LYS A 73 6.72 1.81 12.09
CA LYS A 73 7.74 0.99 12.74
C LYS A 73 7.92 -0.36 12.08
N GLY A 74 7.19 -0.61 10.98
CA GLY A 74 7.28 -1.87 10.27
C GLY A 74 6.41 -2.98 10.85
N LYS A 75 5.56 -2.65 11.80
CA LYS A 75 4.68 -3.63 12.43
C LYS A 75 3.41 -3.78 11.60
N ARG A 76 2.96 -5.02 11.42
CA ARG A 76 1.70 -5.26 10.73
C ARG A 76 0.53 -4.75 11.55
N ILE A 77 -0.42 -4.15 10.86
CA ILE A 77 -1.68 -3.78 11.49
C ILE A 77 -2.79 -4.63 10.89
N ALA A 78 -3.77 -4.93 11.72
CA ALA A 78 -4.85 -5.81 11.32
C ALA A 78 -5.78 -5.12 10.34
N LEU A 79 -6.17 -5.84 9.30
CA LEU A 79 -7.22 -5.43 8.39
C LEU A 79 -8.50 -6.12 8.78
N GLU A 80 -9.57 -5.36 8.80
CA GLU A 80 -10.90 -5.89 9.06
C GLU A 80 -11.75 -5.74 7.82
N VAL A 81 -12.81 -6.51 7.75
CA VAL A 81 -13.74 -6.45 6.64
C VAL A 81 -15.05 -5.89 7.11
N GLY A 82 -15.49 -4.84 6.45
CA GLY A 82 -16.78 -4.26 6.68
C GLY A 82 -17.69 -4.50 5.49
N ALA A 83 -18.94 -4.19 5.65
CA ALA A 83 -19.90 -4.27 4.58
C ALA A 83 -20.82 -3.07 4.64
N ASP A 84 -21.13 -2.54 3.46
CA ASP A 84 -22.05 -1.43 3.33
C ASP A 84 -23.37 -2.00 2.80
N GLY A 85 -24.22 -2.39 3.73
CA GLY A 85 -25.46 -3.09 3.40
C GLY A 85 -25.24 -4.59 3.33
N ASP A 86 -26.19 -5.30 2.75
CA ASP A 86 -26.22 -6.76 2.74
C ASP A 86 -25.57 -7.40 1.52
N ALA A 87 -25.26 -6.60 0.50
CA ALA A 87 -24.72 -7.15 -0.74
C ALA A 87 -23.25 -7.51 -0.57
N PRO A 88 -22.84 -8.72 -0.98
CA PRO A 88 -21.44 -9.13 -0.86
C PRO A 88 -20.48 -8.22 -1.61
N GLU A 89 -20.90 -7.62 -2.70
CA GLU A 89 -20.05 -6.74 -3.49
C GLU A 89 -19.77 -5.42 -2.77
N ASN A 90 -20.46 -5.13 -1.69
CA ASN A 90 -20.23 -3.90 -0.92
C ASN A 90 -19.24 -4.10 0.23
N ARG A 91 -18.48 -5.17 0.19
CA ARG A 91 -17.46 -5.41 1.20
C ARG A 91 -16.22 -4.59 0.93
N PHE A 92 -15.59 -4.16 1.99
CA PHE A 92 -14.35 -3.40 1.92
C PHE A 92 -13.44 -3.80 3.08
N SER A 93 -12.15 -3.57 2.90
CA SER A 93 -11.17 -3.76 3.97
C SER A 93 -10.87 -2.42 4.61
N PHE A 94 -10.61 -2.43 5.92
CA PHE A 94 -10.24 -1.20 6.60
C PHE A 94 -9.29 -1.46 7.76
N ALA A 95 -8.53 -0.43 8.11
CA ALA A 95 -7.62 -0.46 9.24
C ALA A 95 -7.52 0.92 9.84
N GLU A 96 -7.31 0.98 11.16
CA GLU A 96 -7.10 2.25 11.84
C GLU A 96 -5.69 2.73 11.66
N ILE A 97 -5.53 4.01 11.38
CA ILE A 97 -4.25 4.66 11.20
C ILE A 97 -4.10 5.64 12.36
N ASP A 98 -3.29 5.28 13.33
CA ASP A 98 -3.22 6.01 14.59
C ASP A 98 -1.83 6.55 14.92
N GLN A 99 -0.89 6.52 13.99
CA GLN A 99 0.44 7.04 14.20
C GLN A 99 0.83 7.99 13.08
N LYS A 100 1.65 8.97 13.40
CA LYS A 100 2.29 9.78 12.38
C LYS A 100 3.40 8.99 11.71
N GLY A 101 3.60 9.22 10.44
CA GLY A 101 4.71 8.65 9.71
C GLY A 101 4.27 7.88 8.49
N ARG A 102 5.20 7.07 8.00
CA ARG A 102 5.02 6.38 6.72
C ARG A 102 4.48 4.99 6.93
N TYR A 103 3.36 4.73 6.31
CA TYR A 103 2.75 3.40 6.26
C TYR A 103 3.01 2.79 4.90
N THR A 104 2.99 1.46 4.84
CA THR A 104 3.05 0.74 3.57
C THR A 104 1.90 -0.24 3.46
N ILE A 105 1.46 -0.46 2.23
CA ILE A 105 0.45 -1.46 1.92
C ILE A 105 0.97 -2.30 0.77
N ARG A 106 0.97 -3.62 0.94
CA ARG A 106 1.47 -4.56 -0.05
C ARG A 106 0.34 -5.42 -0.57
N PHE A 107 0.20 -5.44 -1.88
CA PHE A 107 -0.81 -6.24 -2.56
C PHE A 107 -0.14 -7.49 -3.13
N PRO A 108 -0.44 -8.68 -2.59
CA PRO A 108 0.20 -9.91 -3.07
C PRO A 108 -0.29 -10.34 -4.44
N ARG A 109 -1.45 -9.88 -4.84
CA ARG A 109 -2.07 -10.26 -6.10
C ARG A 109 -2.28 -9.07 -7.01
N ALA A 110 -2.11 -9.28 -8.30
CA ALA A 110 -2.49 -8.28 -9.29
C ALA A 110 -4.01 -8.13 -9.30
N GLY A 111 -4.47 -6.92 -9.59
CA GLY A 111 -5.90 -6.67 -9.68
C GLY A 111 -6.20 -5.18 -9.71
N LYS A 112 -7.47 -4.88 -9.61
CA LYS A 112 -7.94 -3.51 -9.64
C LYS A 112 -8.57 -3.16 -8.30
N ILE A 113 -8.10 -2.08 -7.70
CA ILE A 113 -8.69 -1.53 -6.48
C ILE A 113 -9.59 -0.38 -6.91
N GLU A 114 -10.89 -0.57 -6.75
CA GLU A 114 -11.88 0.38 -7.23
C GLU A 114 -11.90 1.66 -6.42
N SER A 115 -11.68 1.55 -5.12
CA SER A 115 -11.67 2.71 -4.24
C SER A 115 -10.66 2.50 -3.14
N LEU A 116 -10.05 3.58 -2.68
CA LEU A 116 -9.12 3.55 -1.57
C LEU A 116 -9.07 4.96 -0.99
N CYS A 117 -9.21 5.03 0.33
CA CYS A 117 -9.15 6.30 1.05
C CYS A 117 -8.36 6.13 2.34
N VAL A 118 -7.64 7.18 2.71
CA VAL A 118 -7.02 7.32 4.02
C VAL A 118 -7.50 8.67 4.55
N ASN A 119 -8.56 8.66 5.34
CA ASN A 119 -9.13 9.91 5.81
C ASN A 119 -9.81 9.71 7.15
N ALA A 120 -10.36 10.76 7.68
CA ALA A 120 -10.96 10.72 9.00
C ALA A 120 -12.17 9.80 9.01
N ALA A 121 -12.29 9.03 10.07
CA ALA A 121 -13.47 8.23 10.30
C ALA A 121 -14.65 9.15 10.54
N SER A 122 -15.78 8.86 9.94
CA SER A 122 -16.97 9.68 10.11
C SER A 122 -18.05 8.95 10.87
#